data_c7ab64bd2f6a382fe0769ba5b4148556
#
_entry.id   c7ab64bd2f6a382fe0769ba5b4148556
#
_cell.length_a   1.000
_cell.length_b   1.000
_cell.length_c   1.000
_cell.angle_alpha   90.00
_cell.angle_beta   90.00
_cell.angle_gamma   90.00
#
_symmetry.space_group_name_H-M   'P 1'
#
loop_
_entity.id
_entity.type
_entity.pdbx_description
1 polymer ?
#
loop_
_entity_poly.entity_id
_entity_poly.type
_entity_poly.pdbx_seq_one_letter_code
_entity_poly.pdbx_strand_id
1 'polypeptide(L)'
;AHASGDPWNGNSAVDAMELYTTGLNYYREHVRPTARIHYDIEKAGDVVNVVPEYAQIWTRLRENDKKYVNIMYERVKKIAEAASMMANVDYEMELISGIYEILPNRFGAGIIQNNFELLGEIKYTDTEIEYANTILKETGKELKGLDGTIKPLRPTLPAQGGSTDVGDVSQVVPVVRLR
;
A
#
# COMPACT_ATOMS: atom_id res chain seq x y z
N ALA A 1 -1.51 26.37 -25.24
CA ALA A 1 -1.79 26.49 -26.68
C ALA A 1 -3.22 26.05 -27.00
N HIS A 2 -3.80 26.57 -28.08
CA HIS A 2 -5.14 26.13 -28.54
C HIS A 2 -5.03 24.80 -29.28
N ALA A 3 -5.75 23.77 -28.84
CA ALA A 3 -5.55 22.40 -29.30
C ALA A 3 -5.86 22.16 -30.81
N SER A 4 -6.70 22.98 -31.45
CA SER A 4 -6.98 22.87 -32.88
C SER A 4 -6.33 23.95 -33.74
N GLY A 5 -6.09 25.13 -33.17
CA GLY A 5 -5.58 26.28 -33.93
C GLY A 5 -4.08 26.41 -33.90
N ASP A 6 -3.41 25.97 -32.81
CA ASP A 6 -1.99 26.22 -32.57
C ASP A 6 -1.36 25.12 -31.66
N PRO A 7 -1.63 23.83 -31.87
CA PRO A 7 -1.15 22.76 -30.98
C PRO A 7 0.40 22.62 -30.95
N TRP A 8 1.06 22.96 -32.06
CA TRP A 8 2.52 22.86 -32.18
C TRP A 8 3.33 23.85 -31.30
N ASN A 9 2.67 24.85 -30.71
CA ASN A 9 3.23 25.81 -29.77
C ASN A 9 2.96 25.39 -28.28
N GLY A 10 2.57 24.18 -28.03
CA GLY A 10 2.35 23.65 -26.70
C GLY A 10 2.87 22.24 -26.51
N ASN A 11 3.27 21.91 -25.27
CA ASN A 11 3.61 20.58 -24.83
C ASN A 11 2.56 20.13 -23.81
N SER A 12 2.13 18.87 -23.90
CA SER A 12 1.04 18.35 -23.08
C SER A 12 1.55 17.64 -21.84
N ALA A 13 1.20 18.14 -20.67
CA ALA A 13 1.48 17.46 -19.42
C ALA A 13 0.70 16.14 -19.27
N VAL A 14 -0.47 16.03 -19.92
CA VAL A 14 -1.26 14.79 -19.95
C VAL A 14 -0.54 13.73 -20.79
N ASP A 15 0.09 14.08 -21.90
CA ASP A 15 0.87 13.13 -22.69
C ASP A 15 2.02 12.55 -21.86
N ALA A 16 2.72 13.38 -21.08
CA ALA A 16 3.75 12.91 -20.17
C ALA A 16 3.17 11.95 -19.11
N MET A 17 2.00 12.25 -18.55
CA MET A 17 1.31 11.39 -17.59
C MET A 17 0.91 10.06 -18.22
N GLU A 18 0.41 10.04 -19.46
CA GLU A 18 0.05 8.81 -20.18
C GLU A 18 1.29 7.96 -20.49
N LEU A 19 2.38 8.58 -20.92
CA LEU A 19 3.67 7.91 -21.11
C LEU A 19 4.19 7.32 -19.78
N TYR A 20 4.09 8.06 -18.69
CA TYR A 20 4.48 7.59 -17.36
C TYR A 20 3.63 6.38 -16.94
N THR A 21 2.30 6.44 -17.05
CA THR A 21 1.41 5.33 -16.68
C THR A 21 1.64 4.11 -17.57
N THR A 22 1.91 4.32 -18.85
CA THR A 22 2.30 3.26 -19.78
C THR A 22 3.60 2.60 -19.35
N GLY A 23 4.62 3.38 -18.99
CA GLY A 23 5.89 2.90 -18.46
C GLY A 23 5.71 2.11 -17.17
N LEU A 24 4.84 2.57 -16.24
CA LEU A 24 4.49 1.83 -15.03
C LEU A 24 3.81 0.48 -15.34
N ASN A 25 2.89 0.47 -16.31
CA ASN A 25 2.18 -0.73 -16.71
C ASN A 25 3.13 -1.80 -17.29
N TYR A 26 4.08 -1.40 -18.12
CA TYR A 26 5.13 -2.30 -18.59
C TYR A 26 6.07 -2.75 -17.47
N TYR A 27 6.42 -1.86 -16.55
CA TYR A 27 7.25 -2.21 -15.40
C TYR A 27 6.60 -3.24 -14.49
N ARG A 28 5.26 -3.27 -14.37
CA ARG A 28 4.52 -4.27 -13.58
C ARG A 28 4.83 -5.71 -13.99
N GLU A 29 5.14 -5.96 -15.24
CA GLU A 29 5.53 -7.29 -15.74
C GLU A 29 6.90 -7.76 -15.20
N HIS A 30 7.71 -6.85 -14.69
CA HIS A 30 9.10 -7.09 -14.31
C HIS A 30 9.39 -6.87 -12.82
N VAL A 31 8.36 -6.85 -11.98
CA VAL A 31 8.49 -6.77 -10.53
C VAL A 31 8.20 -8.13 -9.88
N ARG A 32 8.62 -8.29 -8.62
CA ARG A 32 8.32 -9.50 -7.85
C ARG A 32 6.80 -9.76 -7.78
N PRO A 33 6.34 -11.02 -7.72
CA PRO A 33 4.92 -11.35 -7.61
C PRO A 33 4.21 -10.72 -6.39
N THR A 34 4.95 -10.43 -5.34
CA THR A 34 4.49 -9.76 -4.10
C THR A 34 4.39 -8.24 -4.24
N ALA A 35 5.08 -7.65 -5.21
CA ALA A 35 5.07 -6.22 -5.45
C ALA A 35 3.73 -5.74 -6.03
N ARG A 36 3.37 -4.50 -5.68
CA ARG A 36 2.21 -3.80 -6.25
C ARG A 36 2.57 -2.37 -6.60
N ILE A 37 2.12 -1.94 -7.77
CA ILE A 37 2.23 -0.56 -8.25
C ILE A 37 0.81 -0.09 -8.52
N HIS A 38 0.36 0.90 -7.76
CA HIS A 38 -0.94 1.54 -7.95
C HIS A 38 -0.73 3.02 -8.24
N TYR A 39 -1.65 3.61 -8.98
CA TYR A 39 -1.69 5.06 -9.14
C TYR A 39 -3.13 5.53 -9.22
N ASP A 40 -3.31 6.79 -8.87
CA ASP A 40 -4.55 7.54 -9.03
C ASP A 40 -4.24 8.85 -9.76
N ILE A 41 -5.09 9.19 -10.73
CA ILE A 41 -4.94 10.42 -11.50
C ILE A 41 -5.73 11.52 -10.77
N GLU A 42 -4.99 12.45 -10.17
CA GLU A 42 -5.59 13.54 -9.40
C GLU A 42 -6.01 14.70 -10.31
N LYS A 43 -5.25 14.94 -11.39
CA LYS A 43 -5.57 15.95 -12.39
C LYS A 43 -5.03 15.59 -13.77
N ALA A 44 -5.85 15.83 -14.83
CA ALA A 44 -5.52 15.55 -16.22
C ALA A 44 -6.09 16.65 -17.14
N GLY A 45 -5.50 17.84 -17.08
CA GLY A 45 -5.98 19.03 -17.83
C GLY A 45 -7.28 19.60 -17.27
N ASP A 46 -7.80 20.62 -17.95
CA ASP A 46 -9.03 21.32 -17.55
C ASP A 46 -10.11 21.30 -18.64
N VAL A 47 -9.76 21.62 -19.90
CA VAL A 47 -10.68 21.74 -21.03
C VAL A 47 -10.10 21.11 -22.29
N VAL A 48 -10.98 20.53 -23.13
CA VAL A 48 -10.59 19.72 -24.30
C VAL A 48 -9.95 20.52 -25.45
N ASN A 49 -10.15 21.81 -25.49
CA ASN A 49 -9.67 22.69 -26.56
C ASN A 49 -8.38 23.46 -26.23
N VAL A 50 -7.74 23.12 -25.10
CA VAL A 50 -6.45 23.67 -24.68
C VAL A 50 -5.48 22.53 -24.45
N VAL A 51 -4.23 22.65 -24.97
CA VAL A 51 -3.17 21.69 -24.67
C VAL A 51 -2.90 21.73 -23.17
N PRO A 52 -3.02 20.61 -22.44
CA PRO A 52 -2.93 20.58 -20.98
C PRO A 52 -1.56 21.03 -20.47
N GLU A 53 -1.52 22.07 -19.65
CA GLU A 53 -0.28 22.60 -19.07
C GLU A 53 0.09 21.92 -17.74
N TYR A 54 -0.85 21.20 -17.12
CA TYR A 54 -0.63 20.55 -15.83
C TYR A 54 -1.36 19.21 -15.75
N ALA A 55 -0.69 18.22 -15.18
CA ALA A 55 -1.25 16.93 -14.81
C ALA A 55 -0.62 16.48 -13.50
N GLN A 56 -1.37 15.75 -12.68
CA GLN A 56 -0.91 15.25 -11.39
C GLN A 56 -1.37 13.80 -11.20
N ILE A 57 -0.45 12.96 -10.73
CA ILE A 57 -0.69 11.55 -10.48
C ILE A 57 -0.06 11.13 -9.15
N TRP A 58 -0.83 10.42 -8.33
CA TRP A 58 -0.34 9.83 -7.09
C TRP A 58 0.00 8.37 -7.32
N THR A 59 1.25 7.99 -7.07
CA THR A 59 1.73 6.61 -7.24
C THR A 59 2.07 5.97 -5.90
N ARG A 60 1.63 4.71 -5.71
CA ARG A 60 1.93 3.92 -4.52
C ARG A 60 2.64 2.63 -4.89
N LEU A 61 3.80 2.43 -4.29
CA LEU A 61 4.60 1.22 -4.40
C LEU A 61 4.47 0.38 -3.13
N ARG A 62 4.31 -0.94 -3.27
CA ARG A 62 4.23 -1.87 -2.15
C ARG A 62 5.09 -3.10 -2.40
N GLU A 63 5.79 -3.55 -1.38
CA GLU A 63 6.52 -4.82 -1.34
C GLU A 63 6.69 -5.26 0.13
N ASN A 64 7.11 -6.48 0.33
CA ASN A 64 7.31 -7.08 1.65
C ASN A 64 8.57 -6.57 2.37
N ASP A 65 9.53 -6.01 1.64
CA ASP A 65 10.75 -5.42 2.21
C ASP A 65 11.03 -4.02 1.65
N LYS A 66 11.50 -3.14 2.50
CA LYS A 66 11.84 -1.74 2.17
C LYS A 66 12.95 -1.65 1.13
N LYS A 67 13.90 -2.57 1.15
CA LYS A 67 15.02 -2.57 0.20
C LYS A 67 14.52 -2.69 -1.24
N TYR A 68 13.55 -3.57 -1.48
CA TYR A 68 13.00 -3.72 -2.83
C TYR A 68 12.06 -2.56 -3.19
N VAL A 69 11.32 -1.99 -2.23
CA VAL A 69 10.55 -0.76 -2.47
C VAL A 69 11.46 0.36 -2.97
N ASN A 70 12.64 0.51 -2.36
CA ASN A 70 13.61 1.53 -2.81
C ASN A 70 14.11 1.27 -4.26
N ILE A 71 14.34 -0.01 -4.63
CA ILE A 71 14.68 -0.37 -6.01
C ILE A 71 13.55 0.02 -6.97
N MET A 72 12.31 -0.26 -6.60
CA MET A 72 11.15 0.12 -7.39
C MET A 72 11.03 1.64 -7.52
N TYR A 73 11.23 2.37 -6.44
CA TYR A 73 11.18 3.83 -6.41
C TYR A 73 12.19 4.46 -7.38
N GLU A 74 13.45 4.00 -7.34
CA GLU A 74 14.48 4.49 -8.28
C GLU A 74 14.12 4.15 -9.74
N ARG A 75 13.46 3.05 -10.00
CA ARG A 75 12.97 2.73 -11.34
C ARG A 75 11.83 3.64 -11.78
N VAL A 76 10.90 3.91 -10.88
CA VAL A 76 9.76 4.81 -11.13
C VAL A 76 10.22 6.24 -11.41
N LYS A 77 11.24 6.73 -10.72
CA LYS A 77 11.88 8.03 -11.00
C LYS A 77 12.39 8.11 -12.45
N LYS A 78 13.10 7.07 -12.91
CA LYS A 78 13.59 7.01 -14.29
C LYS A 78 12.46 6.96 -15.33
N ILE A 79 11.35 6.31 -15.01
CA ILE A 79 10.16 6.27 -15.88
C ILE A 79 9.55 7.68 -15.97
N ALA A 80 9.44 8.41 -14.87
CA ALA A 80 8.94 9.78 -14.85
C ALA A 80 9.82 10.72 -15.65
N GLU A 81 11.14 10.65 -15.45
CA GLU A 81 12.13 11.42 -16.22
C GLU A 81 12.01 11.15 -17.72
N ALA A 82 11.97 9.88 -18.12
CA ALA A 82 11.83 9.51 -19.52
C ALA A 82 10.51 10.01 -20.15
N ALA A 83 9.41 9.91 -19.41
CA ALA A 83 8.10 10.40 -19.85
C ALA A 83 8.10 11.92 -20.06
N SER A 84 8.70 12.67 -19.14
CA SER A 84 8.82 14.12 -19.26
C SER A 84 9.68 14.54 -20.47
N MET A 85 10.80 13.84 -20.68
CA MET A 85 11.66 14.07 -21.85
C MET A 85 10.92 13.80 -23.17
N MET A 86 10.14 12.71 -23.25
CA MET A 86 9.38 12.36 -24.46
C MET A 86 8.30 13.39 -24.78
N ALA A 87 7.64 13.95 -23.78
CA ALA A 87 6.59 14.95 -23.96
C ALA A 87 7.12 16.38 -23.99
N ASN A 88 8.42 16.57 -23.77
CA ASN A 88 9.09 17.88 -23.69
C ASN A 88 8.42 18.81 -22.65
N VAL A 89 8.23 18.29 -21.43
CA VAL A 89 7.69 19.02 -20.28
C VAL A 89 8.59 18.85 -19.06
N ASP A 90 8.49 19.76 -18.11
CA ASP A 90 9.11 19.63 -16.80
C ASP A 90 8.28 18.69 -15.91
N TYR A 91 8.93 18.08 -14.90
CA TYR A 91 8.24 17.30 -13.89
C TYR A 91 8.83 17.52 -12.50
N GLU A 92 8.00 17.37 -11.52
CA GLU A 92 8.38 17.31 -10.10
C GLU A 92 7.94 15.99 -9.50
N MET A 93 8.71 15.45 -8.57
CA MET A 93 8.36 14.25 -7.84
C MET A 93 8.61 14.45 -6.35
N GLU A 94 7.54 14.34 -5.57
CA GLU A 94 7.58 14.41 -4.11
C GLU A 94 7.41 13.02 -3.51
N LEU A 95 8.27 12.65 -2.54
CA LEU A 95 8.09 11.47 -1.70
C LEU A 95 7.26 11.84 -0.48
N ILE A 96 5.96 11.57 -0.54
CA ILE A 96 5.02 11.91 0.54
C ILE A 96 5.29 11.10 1.80
N SER A 97 5.49 9.79 1.68
CA SER A 97 5.79 8.91 2.81
C SER A 97 6.41 7.58 2.38
N GLY A 98 7.07 6.93 3.31
CA GLY A 98 7.54 5.56 3.15
C GLY A 98 7.67 4.90 4.51
N ILE A 99 7.25 3.65 4.62
CA ILE A 99 7.28 2.87 5.86
C ILE A 99 8.04 1.57 5.67
N TYR A 100 8.62 1.07 6.78
CA TYR A 100 9.29 -0.22 6.84
C TYR A 100 8.29 -1.36 7.07
N GLU A 101 8.71 -2.58 6.72
CA GLU A 101 8.09 -3.81 7.18
C GLU A 101 8.24 -3.95 8.70
N ILE A 102 7.28 -4.63 9.36
CA ILE A 102 7.39 -4.92 10.79
C ILE A 102 8.53 -5.91 11.02
N LEU A 103 9.45 -5.58 11.93
CA LEU A 103 10.48 -6.48 12.43
C LEU A 103 9.88 -7.43 13.49
N PRO A 104 9.76 -8.74 13.22
CA PRO A 104 9.16 -9.67 14.16
C PRO A 104 9.98 -9.84 15.43
N ASN A 105 9.36 -9.59 16.59
CA ASN A 105 9.96 -9.82 17.91
C ASN A 105 9.48 -11.16 18.50
N ARG A 106 10.17 -12.24 18.18
CA ARG A 106 9.80 -13.59 18.65
C ARG A 106 9.97 -13.77 20.15
N PHE A 107 10.97 -13.13 20.76
CA PHE A 107 11.16 -13.21 22.21
C PHE A 107 10.00 -12.58 22.96
N GLY A 108 9.62 -11.36 22.59
CA GLY A 108 8.45 -10.68 23.17
C GLY A 108 7.15 -11.44 22.91
N ALA A 109 6.98 -12.02 21.72
CA ALA A 109 5.82 -12.84 21.41
C ALA A 109 5.74 -14.09 22.31
N GLY A 110 6.88 -14.72 22.65
CA GLY A 110 6.94 -15.83 23.58
C GLY A 110 6.53 -15.43 25.01
N ILE A 111 6.95 -14.25 25.49
CA ILE A 111 6.51 -13.72 26.79
C ILE A 111 5.00 -13.54 26.83
N ILE A 112 4.42 -13.00 25.78
CA ILE A 112 2.96 -12.82 25.68
C ILE A 112 2.23 -14.15 25.64
N GLN A 113 2.74 -15.13 24.88
CA GLN A 113 2.17 -16.47 24.83
C GLN A 113 2.12 -17.11 26.23
N ASN A 114 3.23 -17.06 26.97
CA ASN A 114 3.29 -17.57 28.34
C ASN A 114 2.29 -16.85 29.27
N ASN A 115 2.11 -15.53 29.12
CA ASN A 115 1.13 -14.79 29.90
C ASN A 115 -0.32 -15.20 29.55
N PHE A 116 -0.63 -15.46 28.29
CA PHE A 116 -1.94 -15.99 27.92
C PHE A 116 -2.18 -17.38 28.52
N GLU A 117 -1.21 -18.26 28.46
CA GLU A 117 -1.31 -19.61 29.05
C GLU A 117 -1.49 -19.55 30.58
N LEU A 118 -0.85 -18.57 31.25
CA LEU A 118 -1.02 -18.33 32.68
C LEU A 118 -2.42 -17.81 33.02
N LEU A 119 -2.99 -16.91 32.21
CA LEU A 119 -4.32 -16.33 32.42
C LEU A 119 -5.43 -17.31 32.06
N GLY A 120 -5.18 -18.21 31.13
CA GLY A 120 -6.15 -19.18 30.62
C GLY A 120 -7.06 -18.60 29.54
N GLU A 121 -7.91 -19.48 29.00
CA GLU A 121 -8.85 -19.14 27.93
C GLU A 121 -9.96 -18.19 28.41
N ILE A 122 -10.41 -17.32 27.51
CA ILE A 122 -11.57 -16.46 27.76
C ILE A 122 -12.83 -17.30 27.64
N LYS A 123 -13.63 -17.31 28.70
CA LYS A 123 -14.95 -17.98 28.71
C LYS A 123 -16.02 -16.93 28.47
N TYR A 124 -16.71 -17.06 27.36
CA TYR A 124 -17.85 -16.20 27.02
C TYR A 124 -19.15 -16.80 27.56
N THR A 125 -20.07 -15.94 27.95
CA THR A 125 -21.43 -16.29 28.32
C THR A 125 -22.28 -16.59 27.08
N ASP A 126 -23.36 -17.32 27.24
CA ASP A 126 -24.31 -17.61 26.16
C ASP A 126 -24.86 -16.31 25.53
N THR A 127 -25.12 -15.29 26.33
CA THR A 127 -25.60 -13.98 25.86
C THR A 127 -24.56 -13.27 24.95
N GLU A 128 -23.28 -13.35 25.30
CA GLU A 128 -22.20 -12.76 24.47
C GLU A 128 -22.06 -13.51 23.15
N ILE A 129 -22.16 -14.84 23.17
CA ILE A 129 -22.14 -15.69 21.97
C ILE A 129 -23.33 -15.37 21.05
N GLU A 130 -24.55 -15.26 21.64
CA GLU A 130 -25.76 -14.92 20.90
C GLU A 130 -25.67 -13.52 20.25
N TYR A 131 -25.15 -12.54 20.99
CA TYR A 131 -24.90 -11.20 20.46
C TYR A 131 -23.92 -11.22 19.29
N ALA A 132 -22.80 -11.94 19.43
CA ALA A 132 -21.82 -12.07 18.34
C ALA A 132 -22.43 -12.76 17.11
N ASN A 133 -23.25 -13.79 17.29
CA ASN A 133 -23.94 -14.47 16.21
C ASN A 133 -24.96 -13.56 15.51
N THR A 134 -25.61 -12.67 16.24
CA THR A 134 -26.50 -11.66 15.64
C THR A 134 -25.73 -10.76 14.68
N ILE A 135 -24.57 -10.25 15.10
CA ILE A 135 -23.70 -9.43 14.22
C ILE A 135 -23.22 -10.23 13.00
N LEU A 136 -22.78 -11.47 13.21
CA LEU A 136 -22.34 -12.34 12.11
C LEU A 136 -23.44 -12.58 11.10
N LYS A 137 -24.67 -12.81 11.55
CA LYS A 137 -25.86 -12.99 10.71
C LYS A 137 -26.14 -11.76 9.86
N GLU A 138 -26.18 -10.57 10.49
CA GLU A 138 -26.43 -9.28 9.77
C GLU A 138 -25.34 -8.97 8.75
N THR A 139 -24.10 -9.45 8.96
CA THR A 139 -22.99 -9.27 8.03
C THR A 139 -22.82 -10.41 7.01
N GLY A 140 -23.77 -11.37 6.98
CA GLY A 140 -23.76 -12.51 6.05
C GLY A 140 -22.61 -13.51 6.28
N LYS A 141 -22.10 -13.58 7.53
CA LYS A 141 -20.99 -14.46 7.89
C LYS A 141 -21.49 -15.73 8.59
N GLU A 142 -20.64 -16.75 8.64
CA GLU A 142 -20.90 -17.99 9.36
C GLU A 142 -21.07 -17.73 10.86
N LEU A 143 -22.11 -18.35 11.46
CA LEU A 143 -22.44 -18.22 12.88
C LEU A 143 -21.52 -19.12 13.72
N LYS A 144 -20.37 -18.61 14.11
CA LYS A 144 -19.35 -19.33 14.89
C LYS A 144 -19.10 -18.76 16.29
N GLY A 145 -19.91 -17.78 16.70
CA GLY A 145 -19.78 -17.13 18.01
C GLY A 145 -18.45 -16.43 18.22
N LEU A 146 -17.96 -16.50 19.44
CA LEU A 146 -16.67 -15.97 19.88
C LEU A 146 -15.73 -17.14 20.20
N ASP A 147 -14.46 -17.01 19.79
CA ASP A 147 -13.41 -17.99 20.08
C ASP A 147 -12.47 -17.43 21.15
N GLY A 148 -12.55 -17.98 22.36
CA GLY A 148 -11.72 -17.60 23.51
C GLY A 148 -10.48 -18.48 23.68
N THR A 149 -10.20 -19.40 22.77
CA THR A 149 -9.09 -20.34 22.88
C THR A 149 -7.74 -19.67 22.64
N ILE A 150 -6.74 -20.06 23.42
CA ILE A 150 -5.37 -19.61 23.24
C ILE A 150 -4.74 -20.38 22.09
N LYS A 151 -4.46 -19.69 20.99
CA LYS A 151 -3.78 -20.29 19.85
C LYS A 151 -2.27 -20.37 20.11
N PRO A 152 -1.60 -21.44 19.68
CA PRO A 152 -0.16 -21.55 19.83
C PRO A 152 0.56 -20.46 19.03
N LEU A 153 1.74 -20.06 19.51
CA LEU A 153 2.59 -19.09 18.84
C LEU A 153 2.91 -19.55 17.40
N ARG A 154 2.45 -18.77 16.44
CA ARG A 154 2.64 -19.08 15.02
C ARG A 154 4.08 -18.82 14.58
N PRO A 155 4.58 -19.55 13.57
CA PRO A 155 5.82 -19.18 12.90
C PRO A 155 5.66 -17.80 12.26
N THR A 156 6.78 -17.11 12.06
CA THR A 156 6.78 -15.84 11.31
C THR A 156 6.25 -16.08 9.90
N LEU A 157 5.14 -15.47 9.57
CA LEU A 157 4.54 -15.54 8.24
C LEU A 157 5.09 -14.41 7.36
N PRO A 158 5.15 -14.62 6.04
CA PRO A 158 5.42 -13.53 5.10
C PRO A 158 4.42 -12.38 5.27
N ALA A 159 4.83 -11.16 4.95
CA ALA A 159 3.95 -10.01 4.98
C ALA A 159 2.74 -10.23 4.05
N GLN A 160 1.56 -9.82 4.49
CA GLN A 160 0.30 -10.00 3.77
C GLN A 160 -0.31 -8.64 3.42
N GLY A 161 0.31 -7.93 2.49
CA GLY A 161 -0.28 -6.79 1.78
C GLY A 161 -0.77 -5.57 2.59
N GLY A 162 -0.98 -5.70 3.89
CA GLY A 162 -1.31 -4.58 4.77
C GLY A 162 -0.07 -3.74 5.10
N SER A 163 -0.26 -2.47 5.43
CA SER A 163 0.82 -1.60 5.90
C SER A 163 0.40 -0.87 7.18
N THR A 164 1.38 -0.55 8.02
CA THR A 164 1.20 0.18 9.27
C THR A 164 2.50 0.88 9.64
N ASP A 165 2.41 2.07 10.21
CA ASP A 165 3.51 2.86 10.77
C ASP A 165 4.24 2.15 11.94
N VAL A 166 3.61 1.15 12.56
CA VAL A 166 4.27 0.26 13.53
C VAL A 166 5.52 -0.41 12.93
N GLY A 167 5.60 -0.55 11.61
CA GLY A 167 6.81 -1.00 10.92
C GLY A 167 8.02 -0.16 11.32
N ASP A 168 7.93 1.16 11.20
CA ASP A 168 9.03 2.08 11.54
C ASP A 168 9.38 2.02 13.02
N VAL A 169 8.37 1.96 13.91
CA VAL A 169 8.57 1.81 15.36
C VAL A 169 9.33 0.52 15.66
N SER A 170 9.02 -0.58 14.97
CA SER A 170 9.65 -1.89 15.19
C SER A 170 11.14 -1.93 14.82
N GLN A 171 11.62 -0.99 13.99
CA GLN A 171 13.04 -0.87 13.66
C GLN A 171 13.86 -0.18 14.78
N VAL A 172 13.19 0.50 15.71
CA VAL A 172 13.83 1.31 16.75
C VAL A 172 13.63 0.71 18.13
N VAL A 173 12.46 0.14 18.41
CA VAL A 173 12.12 -0.47 19.70
C VAL A 173 11.45 -1.83 19.51
N PRO A 174 11.62 -2.76 20.49
CA PRO A 174 10.93 -4.05 20.44
C PRO A 174 9.41 -3.85 20.46
N VAL A 175 8.73 -4.38 19.44
CA VAL A 175 7.27 -4.32 19.32
C VAL A 175 6.69 -5.71 19.39
N VAL A 176 5.58 -5.86 20.10
CA VAL A 176 4.76 -7.08 20.13
C VAL A 176 3.31 -6.69 19.89
N ARG A 177 2.62 -7.48 19.08
CA ARG A 177 1.21 -7.25 18.76
C ARG A 177 0.37 -8.46 19.14
N LEU A 178 -0.74 -8.19 19.84
CA LEU A 178 -1.79 -9.16 20.12
C LEU A 178 -2.84 -9.16 19.01
N ARG A 179 -3.39 -10.32 18.72
CA ARG A 179 -4.54 -10.50 17.84
C ARG A 179 -5.46 -11.56 18.44
#